data_59e5461dec14637ffd6b842f6ccbb47d
#
_entry.id   59e5461dec14637ffd6b842f6ccbb47d
#
_cell.length_a   1.000
_cell.length_b   1.000
_cell.length_c   1.000
_cell.angle_alpha   90.00
_cell.angle_beta   90.00
_cell.angle_gamma   90.00
#
_symmetry.space_group_name_H-M   'P 1'
#
loop_
_entity.id
_entity.type
_entity.pdbx_description
1 polymer ?
#
loop_
_entity_poly.entity_id
_entity_poly.type
_entity_poly.pdbx_seq_one_letter_code
_entity_poly.pdbx_strand_id
1 'polypeptide(L)'
;MTSTSALPLALIQLEVPPAIVVERIGEQPRWFIDALDLQPDDYLIVRPHLGESLPQFDQISGAILSGSWAMVTDHAEWSERSAAWVRAAIDAALPLLGVCYGHQLMAYALGGKVADNPNGWERGLLPLRCKAAMQRDALLSALPERFSAWLSHRQSVIAPPPQAQVLATSEKDPCQILRYSPQALSVQFHPEFSRHIMSACLPPDVSDSVADADIEGADWARQLLTAFWQQTRPQASQAQGA
;
A
#
# COMPACT_ATOMS: atom_id res chain seq x y z
N MET A 1 -5.58 -36.88 2.53
CA MET A 1 -6.22 -35.58 2.63
C MET A 1 -5.17 -34.56 2.22
N THR A 2 -5.22 -34.08 0.99
CA THR A 2 -4.31 -33.02 0.50
C THR A 2 -4.77 -31.72 1.15
N SER A 3 -3.99 -31.23 2.12
CA SER A 3 -4.14 -29.87 2.60
C SER A 3 -3.94 -28.95 1.39
N THR A 4 -4.98 -28.33 0.90
CA THR A 4 -4.86 -27.24 -0.08
C THR A 4 -4.18 -26.10 0.67
N SER A 5 -2.87 -25.95 0.45
CA SER A 5 -2.14 -24.76 0.93
C SER A 5 -2.88 -23.52 0.43
N ALA A 6 -3.10 -22.55 1.31
CA ALA A 6 -3.66 -21.27 0.90
C ALA A 6 -2.74 -20.63 -0.15
N LEU A 7 -3.32 -19.95 -1.14
CA LEU A 7 -2.53 -19.22 -2.14
C LEU A 7 -1.73 -18.09 -1.45
N PRO A 8 -0.48 -17.84 -1.88
CA PRO A 8 0.36 -16.81 -1.30
C PRO A 8 -0.12 -15.40 -1.67
N LEU A 9 0.18 -14.42 -0.83
CA LEU A 9 0.07 -12.99 -1.12
C LEU A 9 1.23 -12.56 -2.04
N ALA A 10 0.96 -11.87 -3.14
CA ALA A 10 2.02 -11.30 -3.96
C ALA A 10 2.50 -9.96 -3.38
N LEU A 11 3.77 -9.88 -3.03
CA LEU A 11 4.46 -8.62 -2.71
C LEU A 11 5.14 -8.12 -3.98
N ILE A 12 4.50 -7.15 -4.67
CA ILE A 12 4.99 -6.60 -5.92
C ILE A 12 5.90 -5.42 -5.59
N GLN A 13 7.21 -5.64 -5.71
CA GLN A 13 8.24 -4.65 -5.47
C GLN A 13 8.40 -3.74 -6.69
N LEU A 14 8.00 -2.48 -6.54
CA LEU A 14 8.02 -1.49 -7.61
C LEU A 14 9.30 -0.65 -7.61
N GLU A 15 10.45 -1.27 -7.58
CA GLU A 15 11.82 -0.75 -7.56
C GLU A 15 12.60 -1.14 -6.29
N VAL A 16 13.94 -1.08 -6.39
CA VAL A 16 14.84 -1.28 -5.25
C VAL A 16 15.12 0.06 -4.58
N PRO A 17 15.11 0.15 -3.24
CA PRO A 17 15.51 1.37 -2.55
C PRO A 17 16.96 1.78 -2.88
N PRO A 18 17.35 3.03 -2.64
CA PRO A 18 18.75 3.44 -2.70
C PRO A 18 19.65 2.52 -1.87
N ALA A 19 20.87 2.24 -2.35
CA ALA A 19 21.79 1.28 -1.71
C ALA A 19 22.00 1.55 -0.21
N ILE A 20 22.11 2.82 0.18
CA ILE A 20 22.26 3.19 1.59
C ILE A 20 21.05 2.82 2.46
N VAL A 21 19.85 2.79 1.89
CA VAL A 21 18.63 2.35 2.58
C VAL A 21 18.64 0.83 2.70
N VAL A 22 18.95 0.14 1.60
CA VAL A 22 19.06 -1.34 1.57
C VAL A 22 20.08 -1.84 2.60
N GLU A 23 21.24 -1.21 2.70
CA GLU A 23 22.28 -1.55 3.68
C GLU A 23 21.81 -1.41 5.13
N ARG A 24 20.93 -0.46 5.41
CA ARG A 24 20.46 -0.18 6.78
C ARG A 24 19.26 -1.02 7.20
N ILE A 25 18.30 -1.22 6.30
CA ILE A 25 16.98 -1.76 6.65
C ILE A 25 16.43 -2.77 5.63
N GLY A 26 17.22 -3.17 4.63
CA GLY A 26 16.76 -4.09 3.58
C GLY A 26 15.82 -3.44 2.57
N GLU A 27 15.13 -4.27 1.80
CA GLU A 27 14.21 -3.87 0.73
C GLU A 27 12.75 -3.86 1.19
N GLN A 28 11.86 -3.19 0.44
CA GLN A 28 10.43 -3.02 0.78
C GLN A 28 9.70 -4.34 1.09
N PRO A 29 9.90 -5.47 0.36
CA PRO A 29 9.21 -6.71 0.71
C PRO A 29 9.47 -7.13 2.14
N ARG A 30 10.69 -6.93 2.66
CA ARG A 30 11.04 -7.25 4.04
C ARG A 30 10.22 -6.45 5.04
N TRP A 31 9.96 -5.18 4.74
CA TRP A 31 9.16 -4.31 5.63
C TRP A 31 7.71 -4.78 5.74
N PHE A 32 7.11 -5.27 4.64
CA PHE A 32 5.78 -5.88 4.66
C PHE A 32 5.77 -7.24 5.37
N ILE A 33 6.78 -8.08 5.14
CA ILE A 33 6.94 -9.37 5.80
C ILE A 33 6.99 -9.19 7.32
N ASP A 34 7.83 -8.29 7.80
CA ASP A 34 7.97 -7.99 9.23
C ASP A 34 6.71 -7.32 9.81
N ALA A 35 6.08 -6.43 9.03
CA ALA A 35 4.87 -5.73 9.42
C ALA A 35 3.67 -6.65 9.63
N LEU A 36 3.59 -7.72 8.87
CA LEU A 36 2.47 -8.69 8.86
C LEU A 36 2.83 -10.04 9.51
N ASP A 37 4.08 -10.21 9.96
CA ASP A 37 4.61 -11.48 10.49
C ASP A 37 4.38 -12.67 9.53
N LEU A 38 4.68 -12.43 8.23
CA LEU A 38 4.46 -13.43 7.18
C LEU A 38 5.47 -14.56 7.28
N GLN A 39 4.97 -15.79 7.15
CA GLN A 39 5.81 -16.99 7.04
C GLN A 39 6.20 -17.23 5.58
N PRO A 40 7.27 -18.00 5.29
CA PRO A 40 7.77 -18.20 3.92
C PRO A 40 6.73 -18.68 2.90
N ASP A 41 5.73 -19.45 3.33
CA ASP A 41 4.65 -19.96 2.48
C ASP A 41 3.48 -18.97 2.31
N ASP A 42 3.46 -17.88 3.07
CA ASP A 42 2.39 -16.89 3.02
C ASP A 42 2.52 -15.91 1.85
N TYR A 43 3.70 -15.79 1.24
CA TYR A 43 3.95 -14.77 0.23
C TYR A 43 4.86 -15.23 -0.92
N LEU A 44 4.80 -14.49 -2.02
CA LEU A 44 5.82 -14.50 -3.07
C LEU A 44 6.22 -13.05 -3.39
N ILE A 45 7.46 -12.85 -3.80
CA ILE A 45 7.98 -11.53 -4.20
C ILE A 45 8.10 -11.50 -5.72
N VAL A 46 7.63 -10.41 -6.33
CA VAL A 46 7.71 -10.18 -7.78
C VAL A 46 8.32 -8.81 -8.05
N ARG A 47 9.27 -8.73 -8.96
CA ARG A 47 10.07 -7.54 -9.29
C ARG A 47 9.90 -7.14 -10.77
N PRO A 48 8.81 -6.45 -11.15
CA PRO A 48 8.57 -6.06 -12.53
C PRO A 48 9.67 -5.17 -13.12
N HIS A 49 10.31 -4.35 -12.28
CA HIS A 49 11.42 -3.48 -12.68
C HIS A 49 12.69 -4.25 -13.08
N LEU A 50 12.83 -5.52 -12.66
CA LEU A 50 13.89 -6.44 -13.10
C LEU A 50 13.46 -7.34 -14.26
N GLY A 51 12.26 -7.10 -14.84
CA GLY A 51 11.73 -7.88 -15.95
C GLY A 51 10.97 -9.16 -15.54
N GLU A 52 10.76 -9.39 -14.23
CA GLU A 52 9.94 -10.50 -13.76
C GLU A 52 8.48 -10.34 -14.23
N SER A 53 7.85 -11.46 -14.62
CA SER A 53 6.46 -11.49 -15.03
C SER A 53 5.54 -11.35 -13.82
N LEU A 54 4.51 -10.52 -13.95
CA LEU A 54 3.45 -10.42 -12.93
C LEU A 54 2.66 -11.72 -12.85
N PRO A 55 2.20 -12.15 -11.66
CA PRO A 55 1.59 -13.46 -11.46
C PRO A 55 0.21 -13.56 -12.10
N GLN A 56 -0.21 -14.78 -12.43
CA GLN A 56 -1.59 -15.06 -12.82
C GLN A 56 -2.50 -14.97 -11.58
N PHE A 57 -3.74 -14.55 -11.77
CA PHE A 57 -4.66 -14.26 -10.65
C PHE A 57 -5.11 -15.51 -9.88
N ASP A 58 -5.05 -16.68 -10.49
CA ASP A 58 -5.34 -17.97 -9.87
C ASP A 58 -4.18 -18.55 -9.05
N GLN A 59 -3.01 -17.90 -9.07
CA GLN A 59 -1.81 -18.32 -8.34
C GLN A 59 -1.58 -17.55 -7.04
N ILE A 60 -2.39 -16.52 -6.76
CA ILE A 60 -2.23 -15.63 -5.61
C ILE A 60 -3.57 -15.35 -4.92
N SER A 61 -3.53 -15.13 -3.63
CA SER A 61 -4.71 -14.74 -2.83
C SER A 61 -5.05 -13.26 -2.90
N GLY A 62 -4.10 -12.45 -3.33
CA GLY A 62 -4.17 -10.99 -3.46
C GLY A 62 -2.79 -10.41 -3.71
N ALA A 63 -2.68 -9.08 -3.80
CA ALA A 63 -1.38 -8.44 -4.00
C ALA A 63 -1.27 -7.10 -3.25
N ILE A 64 -0.04 -6.81 -2.78
CA ILE A 64 0.39 -5.51 -2.30
C ILE A 64 1.38 -4.93 -3.30
N LEU A 65 1.09 -3.73 -3.82
CA LEU A 65 2.01 -2.96 -4.65
C LEU A 65 2.76 -1.99 -3.75
N SER A 66 4.08 -2.09 -3.71
CA SER A 66 4.93 -1.33 -2.80
C SER A 66 5.03 0.16 -3.16
N GLY A 67 5.65 0.93 -2.26
CA GLY A 67 6.24 2.21 -2.58
C GLY A 67 7.43 2.09 -3.55
N SER A 68 7.91 3.25 -4.07
CA SER A 68 9.07 3.36 -4.94
C SER A 68 9.69 4.75 -4.78
N TRP A 69 10.97 4.88 -5.14
CA TRP A 69 11.65 6.17 -5.33
C TRP A 69 11.47 6.74 -6.74
N ALA A 70 10.99 5.92 -7.70
CA ALA A 70 10.59 6.37 -9.03
C ALA A 70 9.33 7.23 -8.97
N MET A 71 9.02 7.91 -10.09
CA MET A 71 7.79 8.69 -10.23
C MET A 71 6.86 8.00 -11.24
N VAL A 72 5.56 7.91 -10.93
CA VAL A 72 4.57 7.34 -11.87
C VAL A 72 4.56 8.11 -13.19
N THR A 73 4.81 9.42 -13.12
CA THR A 73 4.86 10.32 -14.28
C THR A 73 6.06 10.11 -15.20
N ASP A 74 7.04 9.27 -14.82
CA ASP A 74 8.16 8.91 -15.71
C ASP A 74 7.75 7.86 -16.75
N HIS A 75 6.59 7.24 -16.59
CA HIS A 75 6.02 6.26 -17.53
C HIS A 75 7.01 5.14 -17.89
N ALA A 76 7.80 4.68 -16.92
CA ALA A 76 8.73 3.59 -17.11
C ALA A 76 7.99 2.34 -17.62
N GLU A 77 8.61 1.59 -18.54
CA GLU A 77 7.97 0.43 -19.19
C GLU A 77 7.44 -0.61 -18.21
N TRP A 78 8.21 -0.89 -17.15
CA TRP A 78 7.77 -1.82 -16.10
C TRP A 78 6.54 -1.28 -15.32
N SER A 79 6.46 0.04 -15.15
CA SER A 79 5.32 0.71 -14.51
C SER A 79 4.06 0.63 -15.37
N GLU A 80 4.20 0.87 -16.68
CA GLU A 80 3.07 0.74 -17.62
C GLU A 80 2.56 -0.71 -17.71
N ARG A 81 3.47 -1.72 -17.71
CA ARG A 81 3.08 -3.13 -17.62
C ARG A 81 2.34 -3.43 -16.32
N SER A 82 2.83 -2.88 -15.20
CA SER A 82 2.18 -3.05 -13.89
C SER A 82 0.82 -2.36 -13.85
N ALA A 83 0.66 -1.18 -14.46
CA ALA A 83 -0.63 -0.50 -14.60
C ALA A 83 -1.64 -1.32 -15.43
N ALA A 84 -1.19 -1.95 -16.52
CA ALA A 84 -2.03 -2.85 -17.31
C ALA A 84 -2.48 -4.07 -16.50
N TRP A 85 -1.57 -4.67 -15.71
CA TRP A 85 -1.88 -5.78 -14.83
C TRP A 85 -2.87 -5.38 -13.72
N VAL A 86 -2.72 -4.19 -13.13
CA VAL A 86 -3.66 -3.64 -12.13
C VAL A 86 -5.08 -3.55 -12.68
N ARG A 87 -5.27 -3.05 -13.92
CA ARG A 87 -6.60 -2.99 -14.54
C ARG A 87 -7.23 -4.37 -14.62
N ALA A 88 -6.48 -5.35 -15.16
CA ALA A 88 -6.96 -6.71 -15.29
C ALA A 88 -7.23 -7.39 -13.93
N ALA A 89 -6.40 -7.10 -12.91
CA ALA A 89 -6.59 -7.63 -11.55
C ALA A 89 -7.86 -7.07 -10.89
N ILE A 90 -8.18 -5.81 -11.12
CA ILE A 90 -9.43 -5.19 -10.62
C ILE A 90 -10.65 -5.78 -11.35
N ASP A 91 -10.58 -5.97 -12.67
CA ASP A 91 -11.62 -6.63 -13.44
C ASP A 91 -11.87 -8.08 -12.99
N ALA A 92 -10.79 -8.77 -12.56
CA ALA A 92 -10.84 -10.11 -11.98
C ALA A 92 -11.26 -10.12 -10.49
N ALA A 93 -11.56 -8.96 -9.89
CA ALA A 93 -11.88 -8.80 -8.47
C ALA A 93 -10.81 -9.36 -7.52
N LEU A 94 -9.53 -9.33 -7.92
CA LEU A 94 -8.42 -9.73 -7.07
C LEU A 94 -8.27 -8.73 -5.91
N PRO A 95 -8.08 -9.20 -4.65
CA PRO A 95 -7.74 -8.31 -3.55
C PRO A 95 -6.43 -7.53 -3.82
N LEU A 96 -6.52 -6.20 -3.86
CA LEU A 96 -5.38 -5.31 -4.13
C LEU A 96 -5.22 -4.23 -3.07
N LEU A 97 -3.98 -4.02 -2.64
CA LEU A 97 -3.56 -2.86 -1.84
C LEU A 97 -2.40 -2.15 -2.54
N GLY A 98 -2.58 -0.88 -2.91
CA GLY A 98 -1.49 -0.02 -3.37
C GLY A 98 -0.97 0.87 -2.25
N VAL A 99 0.35 0.94 -2.07
CA VAL A 99 1.02 1.76 -1.05
C VAL A 99 1.92 2.79 -1.71
N CYS A 100 1.76 4.07 -1.39
CA CYS A 100 2.56 5.20 -1.89
C CYS A 100 2.65 5.22 -3.43
N TYR A 101 3.74 4.78 -4.04
CA TYR A 101 3.82 4.63 -5.48
C TYR A 101 2.72 3.70 -6.02
N GLY A 102 2.47 2.57 -5.36
CA GLY A 102 1.39 1.65 -5.71
C GLY A 102 0.00 2.30 -5.66
N HIS A 103 -0.23 3.22 -4.72
CA HIS A 103 -1.45 4.04 -4.67
C HIS A 103 -1.58 4.93 -5.91
N GLN A 104 -0.51 5.64 -6.25
CA GLN A 104 -0.48 6.51 -7.41
C GLN A 104 -0.63 5.71 -8.72
N LEU A 105 0.05 4.55 -8.81
CA LEU A 105 -0.02 3.66 -9.95
C LEU A 105 -1.45 3.10 -10.17
N MET A 106 -2.13 2.67 -9.10
CA MET A 106 -3.52 2.20 -9.19
C MET A 106 -4.45 3.33 -9.64
N ALA A 107 -4.30 4.53 -9.10
CA ALA A 107 -5.08 5.68 -9.54
C ALA A 107 -4.82 6.01 -11.01
N TYR A 108 -3.57 6.07 -11.44
CA TYR A 108 -3.18 6.28 -12.84
C TYR A 108 -3.76 5.20 -13.76
N ALA A 109 -3.61 3.94 -13.39
CA ALA A 109 -4.11 2.80 -14.18
C ALA A 109 -5.62 2.89 -14.47
N LEU A 110 -6.39 3.49 -13.57
CA LEU A 110 -7.85 3.60 -13.65
C LEU A 110 -8.34 4.97 -14.15
N GLY A 111 -7.44 5.79 -14.70
CA GLY A 111 -7.78 7.08 -15.32
C GLY A 111 -7.76 8.28 -14.38
N GLY A 112 -7.18 8.13 -13.19
CA GLY A 112 -6.85 9.25 -12.31
C GLY A 112 -5.62 10.02 -12.80
N LYS A 113 -5.37 11.18 -12.21
CA LYS A 113 -4.22 12.02 -12.54
C LYS A 113 -3.24 12.11 -11.38
N VAL A 114 -1.99 11.76 -11.64
CA VAL A 114 -0.86 11.87 -10.72
C VAL A 114 0.06 13.00 -11.18
N ALA A 115 0.53 13.80 -10.25
CA ALA A 115 1.51 14.86 -10.51
C ALA A 115 2.24 15.24 -9.20
N ASP A 116 3.24 16.10 -9.29
CA ASP A 116 3.85 16.73 -8.12
C ASP A 116 2.75 17.39 -7.28
N ASN A 117 2.78 17.15 -5.97
CA ASN A 117 1.79 17.70 -5.04
C ASN A 117 1.90 19.23 -5.04
N PRO A 118 0.84 19.97 -5.43
CA PRO A 118 0.89 21.43 -5.48
C PRO A 118 1.09 22.08 -4.10
N ASN A 119 0.77 21.34 -3.03
CA ASN A 119 0.96 21.81 -1.65
C ASN A 119 2.32 21.38 -1.06
N GLY A 120 3.21 20.81 -1.91
CA GLY A 120 4.55 20.38 -1.52
C GLY A 120 4.60 18.99 -0.89
N TRP A 121 5.79 18.60 -0.47
CA TRP A 121 6.05 17.29 0.10
C TRP A 121 5.32 17.05 1.41
N GLU A 122 4.90 15.80 1.64
CA GLU A 122 4.53 15.29 2.95
C GLU A 122 5.57 14.29 3.42
N ARG A 123 6.14 14.54 4.60
CA ARG A 123 7.17 13.69 5.21
C ARG A 123 7.01 13.67 6.72
N GLY A 124 7.10 12.48 7.32
CA GLY A 124 7.02 12.31 8.76
C GLY A 124 5.75 11.60 9.22
N LEU A 125 5.48 11.65 10.51
CA LEU A 125 4.26 11.16 11.12
C LEU A 125 3.21 12.27 11.08
N LEU A 126 2.24 12.16 10.17
CA LEU A 126 1.28 13.23 9.89
C LEU A 126 -0.16 12.79 10.18
N PRO A 127 -1.02 13.72 10.64
CA PRO A 127 -2.42 13.44 10.91
C PRO A 127 -3.22 13.28 9.63
N LEU A 128 -4.06 12.25 9.59
CA LEU A 128 -5.04 11.99 8.54
C LEU A 128 -6.44 12.22 9.09
N ARG A 129 -7.35 12.64 8.20
CA ARG A 129 -8.77 12.79 8.48
C ARG A 129 -9.57 11.85 7.60
N CYS A 130 -10.35 10.97 8.23
CA CYS A 130 -11.23 10.04 7.56
C CYS A 130 -12.56 10.71 7.20
N LYS A 131 -13.09 10.37 6.03
CA LYS A 131 -14.43 10.81 5.62
C LYS A 131 -15.51 9.91 6.19
N ALA A 132 -16.72 10.42 6.42
CA ALA A 132 -17.85 9.66 6.94
C ALA A 132 -18.17 8.39 6.13
N ALA A 133 -17.85 8.37 4.83
CA ALA A 133 -18.03 7.20 3.98
C ALA A 133 -17.20 6.00 4.46
N MET A 134 -16.06 6.22 5.12
CA MET A 134 -15.20 5.15 5.63
C MET A 134 -15.88 4.30 6.71
N GLN A 135 -16.80 4.86 7.50
CA GLN A 135 -17.55 4.10 8.52
C GLN A 135 -18.44 3.01 7.91
N ARG A 136 -18.74 3.07 6.62
CA ARG A 136 -19.51 2.07 5.87
C ARG A 136 -18.64 1.13 5.05
N ASP A 137 -17.32 1.32 5.07
CA ASP A 137 -16.39 0.44 4.38
C ASP A 137 -16.20 -0.86 5.19
N ALA A 138 -16.34 -2.01 4.53
CA ALA A 138 -16.28 -3.31 5.19
C ALA A 138 -14.94 -3.60 5.89
N LEU A 139 -13.84 -3.04 5.37
CA LEU A 139 -12.49 -3.24 5.89
C LEU A 139 -12.06 -2.16 6.88
N LEU A 140 -12.54 -0.91 6.68
CA LEU A 140 -11.99 0.28 7.32
C LEU A 140 -12.91 0.90 8.36
N SER A 141 -14.11 0.37 8.57
CA SER A 141 -15.12 0.94 9.48
C SER A 141 -14.67 1.05 10.94
N ALA A 142 -13.67 0.27 11.35
CA ALA A 142 -13.10 0.32 12.70
C ALA A 142 -12.09 1.47 12.90
N LEU A 143 -11.62 2.13 11.81
CA LEU A 143 -10.66 3.22 11.92
C LEU A 143 -11.34 4.47 12.51
N PRO A 144 -10.65 5.24 13.38
CA PRO A 144 -11.18 6.46 13.96
C PRO A 144 -11.29 7.57 12.91
N GLU A 145 -12.02 8.64 13.24
CA GLU A 145 -12.13 9.82 12.38
C GLU A 145 -10.77 10.48 12.08
N ARG A 146 -9.81 10.34 12.98
CA ARG A 146 -8.45 10.84 12.83
C ARG A 146 -7.44 9.85 13.35
N PHE A 147 -6.35 9.68 12.63
CA PHE A 147 -5.17 8.93 13.07
C PHE A 147 -3.92 9.50 12.39
N SER A 148 -2.75 9.18 12.93
CA SER A 148 -1.47 9.55 12.32
C SER A 148 -0.88 8.37 11.56
N ALA A 149 -0.19 8.65 10.46
CA ALA A 149 0.51 7.64 9.67
C ALA A 149 1.83 8.21 9.13
N TRP A 150 2.76 7.31 8.76
CA TRP A 150 4.03 7.68 8.15
C TRP A 150 3.84 8.03 6.67
N LEU A 151 4.21 9.25 6.29
CA LEU A 151 4.16 9.76 4.92
C LEU A 151 5.57 10.10 4.44
N SER A 152 5.84 9.78 3.16
CA SER A 152 7.06 10.21 2.46
C SER A 152 6.77 10.24 0.96
N HIS A 153 6.15 11.32 0.47
CA HIS A 153 5.82 11.43 -0.95
C HIS A 153 5.92 12.87 -1.46
N ARG A 154 6.35 12.98 -2.72
CA ARG A 154 6.43 14.20 -3.51
C ARG A 154 5.24 14.34 -4.45
N GLN A 155 4.89 13.24 -5.11
CA GLN A 155 3.72 13.18 -5.99
C GLN A 155 2.48 12.74 -5.24
N SER A 156 1.33 13.15 -5.75
CA SER A 156 0.00 12.81 -5.22
C SER A 156 -0.97 12.52 -6.33
N VAL A 157 -2.07 11.84 -6.00
CA VAL A 157 -3.23 11.73 -6.87
C VAL A 157 -3.99 13.05 -6.83
N ILE A 158 -3.74 13.92 -7.81
CA ILE A 158 -4.35 15.27 -7.88
C ILE A 158 -5.78 15.24 -8.45
N ALA A 159 -6.16 14.15 -9.12
CA ALA A 159 -7.55 13.87 -9.48
C ALA A 159 -7.77 12.36 -9.39
N PRO A 160 -8.65 11.88 -8.49
CA PRO A 160 -8.94 10.46 -8.36
C PRO A 160 -9.66 9.94 -9.60
N PRO A 161 -9.59 8.63 -9.90
CA PRO A 161 -10.40 8.02 -10.96
C PRO A 161 -11.90 8.29 -10.74
N PRO A 162 -12.71 8.44 -11.80
CA PRO A 162 -14.12 8.84 -11.69
C PRO A 162 -14.97 7.94 -10.79
N GLN A 163 -14.63 6.65 -10.67
CA GLN A 163 -15.38 5.69 -9.87
C GLN A 163 -14.74 5.42 -8.50
N ALA A 164 -13.58 6.02 -8.22
CA ALA A 164 -12.92 5.82 -6.94
C ALA A 164 -13.56 6.67 -5.84
N GLN A 165 -13.73 6.09 -4.67
CA GLN A 165 -14.19 6.79 -3.48
C GLN A 165 -13.01 7.25 -2.64
N VAL A 166 -12.89 8.56 -2.38
CA VAL A 166 -11.92 9.12 -1.45
C VAL A 166 -12.41 8.90 -0.02
N LEU A 167 -11.65 8.16 0.78
CA LEU A 167 -12.00 7.80 2.16
C LEU A 167 -11.22 8.56 3.23
N ALA A 168 -10.02 9.08 2.91
CA ALA A 168 -9.24 9.90 3.83
C ALA A 168 -8.43 10.99 3.10
N THR A 169 -8.07 12.03 3.85
CA THR A 169 -7.29 13.19 3.40
C THR A 169 -6.24 13.53 4.43
N SER A 170 -5.17 14.21 4.02
CA SER A 170 -4.26 14.95 4.91
C SER A 170 -4.46 16.47 4.73
N GLU A 171 -3.59 17.27 5.34
CA GLU A 171 -3.60 18.71 5.15
C GLU A 171 -3.23 19.11 3.71
N LYS A 172 -2.26 18.40 3.11
CA LYS A 172 -1.71 18.74 1.79
C LYS A 172 -2.22 17.85 0.67
N ASP A 173 -2.76 16.66 0.97
CA ASP A 173 -3.20 15.71 -0.04
C ASP A 173 -4.65 15.28 0.18
N PRO A 174 -5.55 15.56 -0.79
CA PRO A 174 -6.96 15.20 -0.70
C PRO A 174 -7.26 13.71 -0.92
N CYS A 175 -6.26 12.89 -1.28
CA CYS A 175 -6.44 11.50 -1.71
C CYS A 175 -5.55 10.51 -0.94
N GLN A 176 -5.63 10.48 0.40
CA GLN A 176 -4.82 9.61 1.24
C GLN A 176 -5.26 8.14 1.26
N ILE A 177 -6.57 7.88 1.09
CA ILE A 177 -7.13 6.52 0.91
C ILE A 177 -8.13 6.58 -0.25
N LEU A 178 -7.95 5.70 -1.23
CA LEU A 178 -8.87 5.50 -2.35
C LEU A 178 -9.41 4.07 -2.34
N ARG A 179 -10.74 3.92 -2.44
CA ARG A 179 -11.44 2.67 -2.65
C ARG A 179 -11.92 2.59 -4.09
N TYR A 180 -11.51 1.56 -4.83
CA TYR A 180 -11.86 1.35 -6.24
C TYR A 180 -12.97 0.29 -6.42
N SER A 181 -12.95 -0.75 -5.57
CA SER A 181 -13.94 -1.82 -5.53
C SER A 181 -13.97 -2.42 -4.12
N PRO A 182 -14.91 -3.32 -3.79
CA PRO A 182 -14.88 -4.02 -2.50
C PRO A 182 -13.57 -4.74 -2.19
N GLN A 183 -12.81 -5.14 -3.23
CA GLN A 183 -11.55 -5.89 -3.11
C GLN A 183 -10.31 -5.02 -3.27
N ALA A 184 -10.43 -3.80 -3.83
CA ALA A 184 -9.27 -2.98 -4.18
C ALA A 184 -9.30 -1.62 -3.48
N LEU A 185 -8.22 -1.33 -2.75
CA LEU A 185 -7.97 -0.02 -2.13
C LEU A 185 -6.51 0.36 -2.27
N SER A 186 -6.23 1.64 -2.04
CA SER A 186 -4.85 2.13 -1.97
C SER A 186 -4.70 3.24 -0.94
N VAL A 187 -3.48 3.38 -0.41
CA VAL A 187 -3.12 4.35 0.61
C VAL A 187 -1.85 5.11 0.21
N GLN A 188 -1.83 6.43 0.38
CA GLN A 188 -0.65 7.25 0.08
C GLN A 188 0.41 7.15 1.17
N PHE A 189 0.01 6.90 2.41
CA PHE A 189 0.90 6.67 3.54
C PHE A 189 1.50 5.26 3.53
N HIS A 190 2.46 5.01 4.41
CA HIS A 190 3.17 3.75 4.56
C HIS A 190 2.70 2.98 5.80
N PRO A 191 1.77 2.02 5.67
CA PRO A 191 1.30 1.21 6.80
C PRO A 191 2.33 0.18 7.26
N GLU A 192 3.35 -0.11 6.43
CA GLU A 192 4.48 -0.99 6.74
C GLU A 192 5.60 -0.30 7.49
N PHE A 193 5.61 1.04 7.57
CA PHE A 193 6.70 1.77 8.21
C PHE A 193 6.63 1.71 9.74
N SER A 194 7.80 1.69 10.33
CA SER A 194 8.09 2.09 11.70
C SER A 194 8.90 3.40 11.70
N ARG A 195 9.07 4.01 12.86
CA ARG A 195 10.00 5.14 13.00
C ARG A 195 11.40 4.82 12.47
N HIS A 196 11.90 3.61 12.74
CA HIS A 196 13.21 3.16 12.26
C HIS A 196 13.29 3.14 10.73
N ILE A 197 12.27 2.60 10.06
CA ILE A 197 12.20 2.59 8.58
C ILE A 197 12.11 4.02 8.06
N MET A 198 11.23 4.84 8.64
CA MET A 198 11.06 6.23 8.22
C MET A 198 12.37 7.02 8.32
N SER A 199 13.08 6.93 9.45
CA SER A 199 14.37 7.62 9.64
C SER A 199 15.42 7.16 8.64
N ALA A 200 15.47 5.86 8.30
CA ALA A 200 16.43 5.34 7.33
C ALA A 200 16.12 5.77 5.87
N CYS A 201 14.84 6.01 5.56
CA CYS A 201 14.39 6.45 4.23
C CYS A 201 14.54 7.96 4.00
N LEU A 202 14.73 8.75 5.06
CA LEU A 202 14.90 10.20 4.97
C LEU A 202 16.36 10.59 4.74
N PRO A 203 16.61 11.72 4.05
CA PRO A 203 17.94 12.33 4.03
C PRO A 203 18.40 12.67 5.46
N PRO A 204 19.71 12.63 5.75
CA PRO A 204 20.24 12.86 7.09
C PRO A 204 19.84 14.20 7.73
N ASP A 205 19.72 15.24 6.93
CA ASP A 205 19.30 16.59 7.36
C ASP A 205 17.82 16.68 7.75
N VAL A 206 17.02 15.67 7.42
CA VAL A 206 15.57 15.60 7.72
C VAL A 206 15.26 14.50 8.72
N SER A 207 16.13 13.49 8.85
CA SER A 207 15.90 12.32 9.73
C SER A 207 15.69 12.71 11.20
N ASP A 208 16.37 13.78 11.67
CA ASP A 208 16.21 14.27 13.03
C ASP A 208 14.80 14.80 13.33
N SER A 209 14.08 15.28 12.31
CA SER A 209 12.70 15.77 12.47
C SER A 209 11.69 14.67 12.85
N VAL A 210 12.04 13.42 12.67
CA VAL A 210 11.20 12.25 13.03
C VAL A 210 11.77 11.43 14.19
N ALA A 211 12.92 11.83 14.75
CA ALA A 211 13.62 11.08 15.78
C ALA A 211 12.76 10.85 17.04
N ASP A 212 11.98 11.87 17.43
CA ASP A 212 11.10 11.81 18.59
C ASP A 212 9.63 11.53 18.23
N ALA A 213 9.31 11.38 16.94
CA ALA A 213 7.94 11.09 16.52
C ALA A 213 7.58 9.64 16.85
N ASP A 214 6.45 9.43 17.49
CA ASP A 214 5.91 8.11 17.78
C ASP A 214 4.39 8.08 17.60
N ILE A 215 3.85 6.89 17.28
CA ILE A 215 2.41 6.71 17.16
C ILE A 215 1.84 6.56 18.58
N GLU A 216 1.07 7.56 19.00
CA GLU A 216 0.37 7.51 20.28
C GLU A 216 -0.83 6.56 20.16
N GLY A 217 -0.87 5.55 21.04
CA GLY A 217 -1.96 4.58 21.08
C GLY A 217 -1.86 3.50 20.00
N ALA A 218 -2.97 3.23 19.33
CA ALA A 218 -3.03 2.16 18.33
C ALA A 218 -2.46 2.61 16.97
N ASP A 219 -1.63 1.78 16.35
CA ASP A 219 -1.17 1.95 14.97
C ASP A 219 -2.29 1.55 13.99
N TRP A 220 -3.13 2.52 13.66
CA TRP A 220 -4.28 2.33 12.77
C TRP A 220 -3.88 2.05 11.32
N ALA A 221 -2.76 2.60 10.86
CA ALA A 221 -2.21 2.30 9.54
C ALA A 221 -1.82 0.82 9.46
N ARG A 222 -1.12 0.31 10.47
CA ARG A 222 -0.75 -1.11 10.59
C ARG A 222 -1.98 -2.00 10.70
N GLN A 223 -3.01 -1.60 11.44
CA GLN A 223 -4.26 -2.36 11.53
C GLN A 223 -4.98 -2.46 10.19
N LEU A 224 -4.97 -1.40 9.36
CA LEU A 224 -5.47 -1.45 7.99
C LEU A 224 -4.73 -2.50 7.16
N LEU A 225 -3.39 -2.50 7.22
CA LEU A 225 -2.56 -3.47 6.49
C LEU A 225 -2.88 -4.92 6.94
N THR A 226 -3.01 -5.13 8.24
CA THR A 226 -3.37 -6.44 8.82
C THR A 226 -4.77 -6.88 8.37
N ALA A 227 -5.74 -5.97 8.39
CA ALA A 227 -7.11 -6.27 7.95
C ALA A 227 -7.15 -6.63 6.45
N PHE A 228 -6.38 -5.93 5.61
CA PHE A 228 -6.23 -6.31 4.20
C PHE A 228 -5.63 -7.72 4.05
N TRP A 229 -4.56 -8.05 4.78
CA TRP A 229 -3.98 -9.39 4.77
C TRP A 229 -5.00 -10.46 5.16
N GLN A 230 -5.77 -10.21 6.23
CA GLN A 230 -6.83 -11.13 6.66
C GLN A 230 -7.92 -11.33 5.59
N GLN A 231 -8.26 -10.28 4.83
CA GLN A 231 -9.22 -10.37 3.72
C GLN A 231 -8.72 -11.29 2.60
N THR A 232 -7.41 -11.39 2.35
CA THR A 232 -6.84 -12.26 1.31
C THR A 232 -6.79 -13.74 1.73
N ARG A 233 -6.97 -14.05 3.02
CA ARG A 233 -6.96 -15.42 3.52
C ARG A 233 -8.31 -16.09 3.31
N PRO A 234 -8.33 -17.41 2.96
CA PRO A 234 -9.59 -18.15 2.94
C PRO A 234 -10.28 -18.03 4.32
N GLN A 235 -11.52 -17.58 4.32
CA GLN A 235 -12.31 -17.65 5.55
C GLN A 235 -12.39 -19.13 5.97
N ALA A 236 -11.91 -19.44 7.17
CA ALA A 236 -12.13 -20.74 7.75
C ALA A 236 -13.64 -20.98 7.72
N SER A 237 -14.10 -21.95 6.93
CA SER A 237 -15.51 -22.33 6.87
C SER A 237 -15.93 -22.60 8.32
N GLN A 238 -16.83 -21.77 8.84
CA GLN A 238 -17.53 -22.08 10.07
C GLN A 238 -18.23 -23.42 9.80
N ALA A 239 -17.62 -24.48 10.29
CA ALA A 239 -18.29 -25.78 10.39
C ALA A 239 -19.53 -25.53 11.24
N GLN A 240 -20.68 -25.39 10.57
CA GLN A 240 -21.97 -25.43 11.22
C GLN A 240 -22.10 -26.79 11.87
N GLY A 241 -21.88 -26.81 13.18
CA GLY A 241 -22.32 -27.90 14.03
C GLY A 241 -23.84 -27.93 14.00
N ALA A 242 -24.37 -28.94 13.37
CA ALA A 242 -25.75 -29.39 13.54
C ALA A 242 -25.86 -30.18 14.85
#